data_41a87bc5bc4aa8e5495abe5e72973a57
#
_entry.id   41a87bc5bc4aa8e5495abe5e72973a57
#
_cell.length_a   1.000
_cell.length_b   1.000
_cell.length_c   1.000
_cell.angle_alpha   90.00
_cell.angle_beta   90.00
_cell.angle_gamma   90.00
#
_symmetry.space_group_name_H-M   'P 1'
#
loop_
_entity.id
_entity.type
_entity.pdbx_description
1 polymer ?
#
loop_
_entity_poly.entity_id
_entity_poly.type
_entity_poly.pdbx_seq_one_letter_code
_entity_poly.pdbx_strand_id
1 'polypeptide(L)'
;MKRNHYLLTLVLLIGCSLYVKASDTVFVHQTQIPILIERQDNVLFYFRLDAKESRMMDEIVLDFGKSVNLSDVQAVKLYYGGTEALQDRGKKRFAPVDYISSHRPGGTLAAIPSYSIKCAEVQKPSAKVVLKSHYKLFPGVNFFWISLQMKPEASLFTKISSELQSVK
;
A
#
# COMPACT_ATOMS: atom_id res chain seq x y z
N MET A 1 -48.54 -36.71 9.52
CA MET A 1 -48.12 -35.42 8.95
C MET A 1 -46.96 -34.70 9.70
N LYS A 2 -46.12 -35.39 10.49
CA LYS A 2 -45.00 -34.72 11.22
C LYS A 2 -43.61 -34.90 10.59
N ARG A 3 -43.46 -35.66 9.49
CA ARG A 3 -42.15 -36.03 8.94
C ARG A 3 -41.60 -35.02 7.94
N ASN A 4 -42.44 -34.15 7.40
CA ASN A 4 -42.02 -33.17 6.35
C ASN A 4 -41.45 -31.85 6.91
N HIS A 5 -41.73 -31.55 8.20
CA HIS A 5 -41.20 -30.31 8.81
C HIS A 5 -39.69 -30.36 9.09
N TYR A 6 -39.18 -31.58 9.45
CA TYR A 6 -37.73 -31.73 9.72
C TYR A 6 -36.87 -31.63 8.44
N LEU A 7 -37.44 -32.04 7.28
CA LEU A 7 -36.75 -31.94 6.00
C LEU A 7 -36.62 -30.47 5.54
N LEU A 8 -37.66 -29.66 5.76
CA LEU A 8 -37.68 -28.24 5.45
C LEU A 8 -36.73 -27.46 6.34
N THR A 9 -36.61 -27.77 7.61
CA THR A 9 -35.72 -27.16 8.58
C THR A 9 -34.27 -27.51 8.26
N LEU A 10 -33.99 -28.73 7.81
CA LEU A 10 -32.64 -29.16 7.43
C LEU A 10 -32.16 -28.45 6.15
N VAL A 11 -33.04 -28.25 5.17
CA VAL A 11 -32.73 -27.53 3.93
C VAL A 11 -32.47 -26.04 4.18
N LEU A 12 -33.19 -25.44 5.16
CA LEU A 12 -32.96 -24.04 5.55
C LEU A 12 -31.61 -23.85 6.30
N LEU A 13 -31.18 -24.84 7.07
CA LEU A 13 -29.90 -24.81 7.78
C LEU A 13 -28.70 -25.01 6.83
N ILE A 14 -28.86 -25.76 5.74
CA ILE A 14 -27.81 -25.99 4.76
C ILE A 14 -27.69 -24.76 3.79
N GLY A 15 -28.79 -24.00 3.62
CA GLY A 15 -28.82 -22.80 2.78
C GLY A 15 -28.08 -21.57 3.36
N CYS A 16 -27.82 -21.53 4.67
CA CYS A 16 -26.98 -20.53 5.32
C CYS A 16 -25.50 -20.94 5.35
N SER A 17 -24.96 -21.35 4.22
CA SER A 17 -23.50 -21.31 4.05
C SER A 17 -23.11 -19.86 4.16
N LEU A 18 -22.66 -19.47 5.34
CA LEU A 18 -21.99 -18.18 5.54
C LEU A 18 -20.85 -18.10 4.53
N TYR A 19 -21.07 -17.36 3.45
CA TYR A 19 -19.99 -16.91 2.59
C TYR A 19 -19.10 -16.00 3.44
N VAL A 20 -18.20 -16.60 4.22
CA VAL A 20 -17.10 -15.86 4.83
C VAL A 20 -16.23 -15.39 3.66
N LYS A 21 -16.46 -14.17 3.22
CA LYS A 21 -15.61 -13.54 2.23
C LYS A 21 -14.23 -13.44 2.88
N ALA A 22 -13.29 -14.24 2.41
CA ALA A 22 -11.91 -14.18 2.91
C ALA A 22 -11.40 -12.77 2.67
N SER A 23 -11.10 -12.03 3.73
CA SER A 23 -10.56 -10.69 3.63
C SER A 23 -9.10 -10.75 3.20
N ASP A 24 -8.71 -9.82 2.33
CA ASP A 24 -7.31 -9.63 1.98
C ASP A 24 -6.51 -9.18 3.22
N THR A 25 -5.25 -9.58 3.29
CA THR A 25 -4.36 -9.19 4.38
C THR A 25 -3.40 -8.13 3.91
N VAL A 26 -3.29 -7.04 4.67
CA VAL A 26 -2.38 -5.92 4.38
C VAL A 26 -1.30 -5.87 5.45
N PHE A 27 -0.04 -5.84 5.02
CA PHE A 27 1.13 -5.65 5.88
C PHE A 27 1.84 -4.37 5.49
N VAL A 28 1.98 -3.45 6.43
CA VAL A 28 2.65 -2.15 6.21
C VAL A 28 4.03 -2.17 6.82
N HIS A 29 5.00 -1.68 6.08
CA HIS A 29 6.37 -1.48 6.54
C HIS A 29 6.78 -0.01 6.40
N GLN A 30 6.94 0.67 7.53
CA GLN A 30 7.38 2.07 7.60
C GLN A 30 8.87 2.17 7.32
N THR A 31 9.27 3.13 6.51
CA THR A 31 10.68 3.45 6.28
C THR A 31 11.14 4.54 7.26
N GLN A 32 12.37 4.44 7.73
CA GLN A 32 13.00 5.45 8.58
C GLN A 32 14.07 6.21 7.79
N ILE A 33 13.68 6.74 6.63
CA ILE A 33 14.60 7.42 5.73
C ILE A 33 14.33 8.92 5.78
N PRO A 34 15.38 9.75 5.81
CA PRO A 34 15.22 11.19 5.69
C PRO A 34 14.49 11.58 4.41
N ILE A 35 13.58 12.54 4.53
CA ILE A 35 12.88 13.13 3.40
C ILE A 35 13.77 14.23 2.80
N LEU A 36 14.03 14.14 1.51
CA LEU A 36 14.86 15.07 0.78
C LEU A 36 14.00 16.00 -0.10
N ILE A 37 14.22 17.30 0.00
CA ILE A 37 13.43 18.33 -0.68
C ILE A 37 13.56 18.21 -2.21
N GLU A 38 14.77 18.03 -2.72
CA GLU A 38 15.03 17.98 -4.17
C GLU A 38 14.68 16.63 -4.82
N ARG A 39 14.24 15.67 -4.05
CA ARG A 39 13.94 14.33 -4.53
C ARG A 39 12.50 14.24 -5.00
N GLN A 40 12.30 13.74 -6.23
CA GLN A 40 10.97 13.54 -6.79
C GLN A 40 10.16 12.46 -6.06
N ASP A 41 10.85 11.46 -5.49
CA ASP A 41 10.23 10.34 -4.80
C ASP A 41 10.95 10.04 -3.48
N ASN A 42 10.31 10.41 -2.38
CA ASN A 42 10.71 10.03 -1.04
C ASN A 42 9.81 8.91 -0.57
N VAL A 43 10.33 7.71 -0.40
CA VAL A 43 9.55 6.55 0.07
C VAL A 43 9.16 6.76 1.52
N LEU A 44 7.86 6.79 1.82
CA LEU A 44 7.33 6.85 3.18
C LEU A 44 7.25 5.46 3.79
N PHE A 45 6.61 4.57 3.05
CA PHE A 45 6.47 3.17 3.41
C PHE A 45 6.13 2.34 2.18
N TYR A 46 6.28 1.05 2.32
CA TYR A 46 5.69 0.10 1.40
C TYR A 46 4.69 -0.77 2.13
N PHE A 47 3.76 -1.34 1.39
CA PHE A 47 2.85 -2.34 1.92
C PHE A 47 2.71 -3.52 0.97
N ARG A 48 2.44 -4.66 1.57
CA ARG A 48 2.14 -5.90 0.91
C ARG A 48 0.66 -6.18 1.10
N LEU A 49 -0.04 -6.44 -0.01
CA LEU A 49 -1.42 -6.87 -0.01
C LEU A 49 -1.49 -8.31 -0.51
N ASP A 50 -1.93 -9.22 0.35
CA ASP A 50 -2.12 -10.62 0.01
C ASP A 50 -3.57 -10.82 -0.43
N ALA A 51 -3.79 -10.78 -1.75
CA ALA A 51 -5.10 -10.88 -2.37
C ALA A 51 -5.49 -12.35 -2.53
N LYS A 52 -6.68 -12.72 -2.04
CA LYS A 52 -7.20 -14.08 -2.16
C LYS A 52 -7.63 -14.42 -3.58
N GLU A 53 -8.08 -13.42 -4.31
CA GLU A 53 -8.54 -13.54 -5.69
C GLU A 53 -8.15 -12.32 -6.53
N SER A 54 -8.24 -12.45 -7.85
CA SER A 54 -8.03 -11.31 -8.74
C SER A 54 -9.19 -10.32 -8.62
N ARG A 55 -8.89 -9.07 -8.30
CA ARG A 55 -9.87 -7.97 -8.21
C ARG A 55 -9.26 -6.63 -8.56
N MET A 56 -10.09 -5.63 -8.70
CA MET A 56 -9.62 -4.26 -8.81
C MET A 56 -9.37 -3.69 -7.41
N MET A 57 -8.31 -2.93 -7.27
CA MET A 57 -8.07 -2.04 -6.16
C MET A 57 -8.44 -0.63 -6.62
N ASP A 58 -9.51 -0.09 -6.06
CA ASP A 58 -10.07 1.18 -6.53
C ASP A 58 -9.51 2.38 -5.79
N GLU A 59 -9.24 2.24 -4.50
CA GLU A 59 -8.71 3.34 -3.70
C GLU A 59 -7.88 2.90 -2.51
N ILE A 60 -6.95 3.77 -2.13
CA ILE A 60 -6.19 3.71 -0.88
C ILE A 60 -6.43 4.99 -0.11
N VAL A 61 -6.71 4.88 1.18
CA VAL A 61 -6.90 6.01 2.08
C VAL A 61 -5.72 6.11 3.04
N LEU A 62 -5.09 7.27 3.06
CA LEU A 62 -3.97 7.61 3.94
C LEU A 62 -4.37 8.73 4.91
N ASP A 63 -3.85 8.67 6.13
CA ASP A 63 -3.97 9.71 7.14
C ASP A 63 -2.60 10.38 7.38
N PHE A 64 -2.57 11.70 7.22
CA PHE A 64 -1.43 12.57 7.48
C PHE A 64 -1.68 13.54 8.63
N GLY A 65 -2.76 13.33 9.40
CA GLY A 65 -3.23 14.28 10.42
C GLY A 65 -2.22 14.61 11.53
N LYS A 66 -1.20 13.77 11.74
CA LYS A 66 -0.12 14.01 12.70
C LYS A 66 1.10 14.70 12.09
N SER A 67 1.03 15.11 10.82
CA SER A 67 2.13 15.80 10.14
C SER A 67 2.21 17.26 10.53
N VAL A 68 3.43 17.80 10.57
CA VAL A 68 3.70 19.23 10.76
C VAL A 68 4.11 19.82 9.42
N ASN A 69 3.54 20.96 9.04
CA ASN A 69 3.76 21.63 7.75
C ASN A 69 3.42 20.74 6.54
N LEU A 70 2.27 20.07 6.58
CA LEU A 70 1.81 19.21 5.46
C LEU A 70 1.67 20.01 4.15
N SER A 71 1.46 21.34 4.24
CA SER A 71 1.46 22.25 3.09
C SER A 71 2.76 22.25 2.28
N ASP A 72 3.87 21.78 2.84
CA ASP A 72 5.16 21.66 2.18
C ASP A 72 5.24 20.43 1.25
N VAL A 73 4.28 19.53 1.36
CA VAL A 73 4.17 18.39 0.45
C VAL A 73 3.54 18.83 -0.86
N GLN A 74 4.24 18.60 -1.97
CA GLN A 74 3.75 18.88 -3.30
C GLN A 74 2.78 17.79 -3.77
N ALA A 75 3.18 16.52 -3.63
CA ALA A 75 2.41 15.38 -4.10
C ALA A 75 2.62 14.14 -3.23
N VAL A 76 1.58 13.29 -3.17
CA VAL A 76 1.63 11.92 -2.66
C VAL A 76 1.35 10.98 -3.81
N LYS A 77 2.18 9.94 -3.96
CA LYS A 77 2.16 9.03 -5.09
C LYS A 77 2.06 7.58 -4.63
N LEU A 78 1.32 6.77 -5.39
CA LEU A 78 1.21 5.33 -5.23
C LEU A 78 1.92 4.64 -6.39
N TYR A 79 2.77 3.68 -6.09
CA TYR A 79 3.43 2.84 -7.07
C TYR A 79 3.14 1.36 -6.81
N TYR A 80 2.93 0.61 -7.90
CA TYR A 80 2.86 -0.84 -7.87
C TYR A 80 4.23 -1.43 -8.17
N GLY A 81 4.71 -2.30 -7.30
CA GLY A 81 6.04 -2.91 -7.39
C GLY A 81 6.06 -4.33 -7.97
N GLY A 82 4.90 -4.91 -8.30
CA GLY A 82 4.81 -6.27 -8.82
C GLY A 82 4.25 -7.28 -7.83
N THR A 83 4.24 -8.55 -8.25
CA THR A 83 3.85 -9.70 -7.44
C THR A 83 5.08 -10.48 -6.99
N GLU A 84 4.94 -11.34 -5.99
CA GLU A 84 6.02 -12.21 -5.52
C GLU A 84 6.62 -13.07 -6.64
N ALA A 85 5.79 -13.55 -7.56
CA ALA A 85 6.22 -14.34 -8.71
C ALA A 85 7.15 -13.57 -9.67
N LEU A 86 7.01 -12.25 -9.79
CA LEU A 86 7.91 -11.41 -10.58
C LEU A 86 9.24 -11.16 -9.85
N GLN A 87 9.22 -11.23 -8.54
CA GLN A 87 10.40 -10.99 -7.69
C GLN A 87 11.32 -12.20 -7.65
N ASP A 88 10.76 -13.39 -7.73
CA ASP A 88 11.50 -14.66 -7.65
C ASP A 88 12.29 -14.99 -8.94
N ARG A 89 11.99 -14.31 -10.06
CA ARG A 89 12.66 -14.50 -11.35
C ARG A 89 14.12 -14.09 -11.40
N GLY A 90 14.77 -14.05 -10.30
CA GLY A 90 16.21 -14.04 -10.31
C GLY A 90 16.86 -12.92 -9.54
N LYS A 91 16.76 -12.94 -8.30
CA LYS A 91 17.60 -12.32 -7.27
C LYS A 91 16.72 -11.61 -6.25
N LYS A 92 16.82 -11.99 -5.02
CA LYS A 92 16.60 -11.32 -3.72
C LYS A 92 16.42 -9.76 -3.74
N ARG A 93 15.65 -9.22 -4.70
CA ARG A 93 15.58 -7.78 -4.97
C ARG A 93 14.49 -7.05 -4.23
N PHE A 94 13.71 -7.77 -3.43
CA PHE A 94 12.59 -7.20 -2.70
C PHE A 94 12.63 -7.49 -1.22
N ALA A 95 13.71 -7.10 -0.62
CA ALA A 95 13.59 -6.57 0.70
C ALA A 95 14.00 -5.09 0.60
N PRO A 96 13.05 -4.17 0.49
CA PRO A 96 13.38 -2.75 0.63
C PRO A 96 14.09 -2.49 1.96
N VAL A 97 13.81 -3.33 2.96
CA VAL A 97 14.50 -3.37 4.26
C VAL A 97 15.93 -3.84 4.11
N ASP A 98 16.19 -4.90 3.34
CA ASP A 98 17.55 -5.41 3.12
C ASP A 98 18.40 -4.46 2.29
N TYR A 99 17.75 -3.70 1.39
CA TYR A 99 18.42 -2.67 0.60
C TYR A 99 18.79 -1.45 1.44
N ILE A 100 18.00 -1.15 2.46
CA ILE A 100 18.24 -0.05 3.42
C ILE A 100 19.20 -0.52 4.52
N SER A 101 19.12 -1.77 4.94
CA SER A 101 19.94 -2.35 5.99
C SER A 101 21.28 -2.87 5.51
N SER A 102 21.49 -3.02 4.20
CA SER A 102 22.81 -3.34 3.67
C SER A 102 23.76 -2.18 3.94
N HIS A 103 24.52 -2.32 4.98
CA HIS A 103 25.49 -1.42 5.56
C HIS A 103 26.62 -1.06 4.59
N ARG A 104 26.30 -0.30 3.54
CA ARG A 104 27.34 0.36 2.76
C ARG A 104 27.47 1.78 3.28
N PRO A 105 28.64 2.20 3.74
CA PRO A 105 28.97 3.61 3.93
C PRO A 105 28.71 4.33 2.60
N GLY A 106 27.78 5.27 2.57
CA GLY A 106 27.27 5.88 1.33
C GLY A 106 25.96 5.24 0.84
N GLY A 107 25.21 4.58 1.75
CA GLY A 107 23.98 3.85 1.47
C GLY A 107 23.03 4.58 0.55
N THR A 108 22.67 3.91 -0.52
CA THR A 108 21.66 4.38 -1.47
C THR A 108 20.36 4.54 -0.69
N LEU A 109 19.86 5.76 -0.57
CA LEU A 109 18.54 6.04 -0.02
C LEU A 109 17.52 5.16 -0.74
N ALA A 110 16.53 4.62 -0.02
CA ALA A 110 15.52 3.79 -0.62
C ALA A 110 14.94 4.49 -1.83
N ALA A 111 15.01 3.83 -2.96
CA ALA A 111 14.47 4.30 -4.21
C ALA A 111 13.35 3.37 -4.63
N ILE A 112 12.31 3.95 -5.23
CA ILE A 112 11.28 3.16 -5.89
C ILE A 112 11.97 2.42 -7.04
N PRO A 113 11.80 1.09 -7.13
CA PRO A 113 12.40 0.33 -8.22
C PRO A 113 11.96 0.87 -9.58
N SER A 114 12.88 0.96 -10.53
CA SER A 114 12.65 1.54 -11.87
C SER A 114 11.54 0.86 -12.68
N TYR A 115 11.21 -0.40 -12.35
CA TYR A 115 10.10 -1.14 -12.97
C TYR A 115 8.75 -0.91 -12.30
N SER A 116 8.69 -0.15 -11.19
CA SER A 116 7.44 0.16 -10.52
C SER A 116 6.58 1.08 -11.38
N ILE A 117 5.28 0.81 -11.37
CA ILE A 117 4.29 1.55 -12.16
C ILE A 117 3.58 2.53 -11.24
N LYS A 118 3.59 3.82 -11.58
CA LYS A 118 2.80 4.82 -10.86
C LYS A 118 1.31 4.59 -11.14
N CYS A 119 0.55 4.28 -10.09
CA CYS A 119 -0.87 3.94 -10.17
C CYS A 119 -1.77 5.14 -9.85
N ALA A 120 -1.34 6.01 -8.95
CA ALA A 120 -2.11 7.19 -8.54
C ALA A 120 -1.21 8.30 -8.02
N GLU A 121 -1.74 9.53 -8.06
CA GLU A 121 -1.07 10.72 -7.54
C GLU A 121 -2.12 11.73 -7.05
N VAL A 122 -1.88 12.35 -5.90
CA VAL A 122 -2.65 13.45 -5.35
C VAL A 122 -1.73 14.63 -5.13
N GLN A 123 -2.03 15.75 -5.80
CA GLN A 123 -1.32 17.03 -5.63
C GLN A 123 -1.88 17.79 -4.43
N LYS A 124 -1.01 18.51 -3.72
CA LYS A 124 -1.39 19.34 -2.56
C LYS A 124 -2.23 18.54 -1.55
N PRO A 125 -1.67 17.51 -0.93
CA PRO A 125 -2.43 16.62 -0.06
C PRO A 125 -2.98 17.36 1.17
N SER A 126 -4.14 16.91 1.63
CA SER A 126 -4.72 17.27 2.91
C SER A 126 -4.41 16.22 3.98
N ALA A 127 -4.87 16.44 5.22
CA ALA A 127 -4.68 15.47 6.31
C ALA A 127 -5.23 14.07 5.95
N LYS A 128 -6.28 13.99 5.15
CA LYS A 128 -6.78 12.72 4.59
C LYS A 128 -6.58 12.71 3.09
N VAL A 129 -5.83 11.74 2.60
CA VAL A 129 -5.53 11.56 1.18
C VAL A 129 -6.21 10.30 0.67
N VAL A 130 -6.94 10.42 -0.43
CA VAL A 130 -7.55 9.29 -1.16
C VAL A 130 -6.87 9.16 -2.51
N LEU A 131 -6.11 8.08 -2.68
CA LEU A 131 -5.45 7.72 -3.93
C LEU A 131 -6.36 6.75 -4.70
N LYS A 132 -6.97 7.22 -5.79
CA LYS A 132 -7.81 6.41 -6.69
C LYS A 132 -6.91 5.78 -7.74
N SER A 133 -6.91 4.45 -7.86
CA SER A 133 -5.92 3.74 -8.67
C SER A 133 -6.50 2.87 -9.78
N HIS A 134 -7.66 2.25 -9.59
CA HIS A 134 -8.22 1.24 -10.52
C HIS A 134 -7.17 0.22 -10.99
N TYR A 135 -6.39 -0.31 -10.06
CA TYR A 135 -5.30 -1.23 -10.37
C TYR A 135 -5.73 -2.69 -10.16
N LYS A 136 -5.43 -3.56 -11.13
CA LYS A 136 -5.75 -4.98 -11.03
C LYS A 136 -4.80 -5.69 -10.09
N LEU A 137 -5.33 -6.28 -9.02
CA LEU A 137 -4.62 -7.18 -8.12
C LEU A 137 -4.61 -8.60 -8.71
N PHE A 138 -3.52 -9.30 -8.47
CA PHE A 138 -3.37 -10.71 -8.79
C PHE A 138 -3.50 -11.55 -7.52
N PRO A 139 -3.96 -12.81 -7.60
CA PRO A 139 -3.96 -13.70 -6.44
C PRO A 139 -2.56 -13.84 -5.86
N GLY A 140 -2.47 -13.84 -4.52
CA GLY A 140 -1.22 -13.83 -3.79
C GLY A 140 -0.71 -12.42 -3.49
N VAL A 141 0.60 -12.29 -3.30
CA VAL A 141 1.23 -11.06 -2.82
C VAL A 141 1.37 -10.01 -3.91
N ASN A 142 0.89 -8.82 -3.64
CA ASN A 142 1.05 -7.61 -4.45
C ASN A 142 1.78 -6.55 -3.63
N PHE A 143 2.81 -5.92 -4.20
CA PHE A 143 3.63 -4.93 -3.50
C PHE A 143 3.34 -3.52 -4.00
N PHE A 144 3.23 -2.60 -3.05
CA PHE A 144 2.97 -1.19 -3.31
C PHE A 144 3.90 -0.30 -2.48
N TRP A 145 4.16 0.90 -3.02
CA TRP A 145 4.97 1.93 -2.40
C TRP A 145 4.18 3.22 -2.30
N ILE A 146 4.25 3.85 -1.13
CA ILE A 146 3.79 5.22 -0.96
C ILE A 146 5.02 6.12 -0.93
N SER A 147 5.00 7.11 -1.79
CA SER A 147 6.04 8.10 -1.94
C SER A 147 5.47 9.50 -1.85
N LEU A 148 6.29 10.46 -1.44
CA LEU A 148 5.95 11.87 -1.52
C LEU A 148 7.03 12.67 -2.24
N GLN A 149 6.60 13.81 -2.75
CA GLN A 149 7.45 14.85 -3.28
C GLN A 149 7.28 16.12 -2.44
N MET A 150 8.39 16.71 -2.02
CA MET A 150 8.39 17.99 -1.31
C MET A 150 8.39 19.16 -2.30
N LYS A 151 7.87 20.30 -1.86
CA LYS A 151 8.06 21.56 -2.57
C LYS A 151 9.53 22.00 -2.43
N PRO A 152 10.08 22.73 -3.41
CA PRO A 152 11.46 23.25 -3.34
C PRO A 152 11.72 24.15 -2.13
N GLU A 153 10.69 24.90 -1.74
CA GLU A 153 10.72 25.85 -0.60
C GLU A 153 10.33 25.22 0.75
N ALA A 154 10.22 23.90 0.82
CA ALA A 154 9.80 23.21 2.04
C ALA A 154 10.73 23.50 3.23
N SER A 155 10.14 23.64 4.40
CA SER A 155 10.87 23.85 5.65
C SER A 155 11.65 22.59 6.07
N LEU A 156 12.87 22.79 6.54
CA LEU A 156 13.67 21.72 7.17
C LEU A 156 13.06 21.19 8.47
N PHE A 157 12.10 21.90 9.05
CA PHE A 157 11.35 21.48 10.25
C PHE A 157 10.07 20.69 9.93
N THR A 158 9.79 20.44 8.65
CA THR A 158 8.64 19.63 8.24
C THR A 158 8.77 18.20 8.73
N LYS A 159 7.74 17.70 9.41
CA LYS A 159 7.67 16.32 9.89
C LYS A 159 6.46 15.65 9.26
N ILE A 160 6.70 14.59 8.54
CA ILE A 160 5.65 13.81 7.90
C ILE A 160 5.37 12.55 8.72
N SER A 161 4.12 12.39 9.11
CA SER A 161 3.57 11.17 9.70
C SER A 161 2.47 10.66 8.79
N SER A 162 2.51 9.42 8.41
CA SER A 162 1.52 8.82 7.52
C SER A 162 1.08 7.45 8.02
N GLU A 163 -0.21 7.18 7.89
CA GLU A 163 -0.83 5.92 8.27
C GLU A 163 -1.75 5.42 7.17
N LEU A 164 -1.66 4.13 6.84
CA LEU A 164 -2.58 3.48 5.91
C LEU A 164 -3.88 3.15 6.64
N GLN A 165 -4.98 3.80 6.25
CA GLN A 165 -6.29 3.62 6.88
C GLN A 165 -7.09 2.50 6.23
N SER A 166 -7.12 2.44 4.90
CA SER A 166 -7.86 1.40 4.17
C SER A 166 -7.35 1.20 2.75
N VAL A 167 -7.60 -0.01 2.25
CA VAL A 167 -7.44 -0.42 0.84
C VAL A 167 -8.76 -1.01 0.39
N LYS A 168 -9.34 -0.50 -0.71
CA LYS A 168 -10.62 -0.95 -1.27
C LYS A 168 -10.49 -1.39 -2.72
#